data_99b323a4a5b0a3aade93302ec0f66ec7
#
_entry.id   99b323a4a5b0a3aade93302ec0f66ec7
#
_cell.length_a   1.000
_cell.length_b   1.000
_cell.length_c   1.000
_cell.angle_alpha   90.00
_cell.angle_beta   90.00
_cell.angle_gamma   90.00
#
_symmetry.space_group_name_H-M   'P 1'
#
loop_
_entity.id
_entity.type
_entity.pdbx_description
1 polymer ?
#
loop_
_entity_poly.entity_id
_entity_poly.type
_entity_poly.pdbx_seq_one_letter_code
_entity_poly.pdbx_strand_id
1 'polypeptide(L)'
;MKNDIKLYNVLFPFWMLLLVPSLWLIILPGNFVIDSLVLLAAMAIYKVVERKRWYKQYIVPIFCFGILSDLIGSGYMLLMMIGLDVGRMGDEWYLTVPAILIAAAAIFLLNYFVTFRREEKAIRLKMALTFAIVTAPYTFLIPSSWLYG
;
A
#
# COMPACT_ATOMS: atom_id res chain seq x y z
N MET A 1 -28.03 -21.40 5.22
CA MET A 1 -27.02 -21.33 4.16
C MET A 1 -26.83 -19.93 3.57
N LYS A 2 -27.89 -19.25 3.16
CA LYS A 2 -27.74 -17.86 2.66
C LYS A 2 -27.17 -16.88 3.68
N ASN A 3 -27.37 -17.13 4.97
CA ASN A 3 -26.87 -16.25 6.02
C ASN A 3 -25.37 -16.45 6.31
N ASP A 4 -24.84 -17.64 6.06
CA ASP A 4 -23.43 -17.94 6.30
C ASP A 4 -22.53 -17.25 5.29
N ILE A 5 -22.99 -17.16 4.03
CA ILE A 5 -22.25 -16.46 2.96
C ILE A 5 -22.15 -14.96 3.27
N LYS A 6 -23.21 -14.36 3.81
CA LYS A 6 -23.22 -12.97 4.23
C LYS A 6 -22.27 -12.71 5.40
N LEU A 7 -22.15 -13.65 6.33
CA LEU A 7 -21.23 -13.56 7.46
C LEU A 7 -19.77 -13.56 6.99
N TYR A 8 -19.41 -14.42 6.06
CA TYR A 8 -18.07 -14.43 5.46
C TYR A 8 -17.77 -13.13 4.74
N ASN A 9 -18.72 -12.59 4.00
CA ASN A 9 -18.56 -11.33 3.29
C ASN A 9 -18.38 -10.13 4.22
N VAL A 10 -18.97 -10.21 5.41
CA VAL A 10 -18.86 -9.16 6.44
C VAL A 10 -17.56 -9.28 7.24
N LEU A 11 -17.03 -10.52 7.38
CA LEU A 11 -15.82 -10.78 8.16
C LEU A 11 -14.51 -10.46 7.44
N PHE A 12 -14.54 -10.28 6.10
CA PHE A 12 -13.34 -10.02 5.30
C PHE A 12 -13.39 -8.64 4.64
N PRO A 13 -13.04 -7.56 5.37
CA PRO A 13 -12.87 -6.24 4.76
C PRO A 13 -11.73 -6.26 3.73
N PHE A 14 -11.73 -5.28 2.84
CA PHE A 14 -10.82 -5.25 1.69
C PHE A 14 -9.33 -5.32 2.10
N TRP A 15 -8.94 -4.64 3.16
CA TRP A 15 -7.57 -4.66 3.66
C TRP A 15 -7.11 -6.03 4.17
N MET A 16 -8.03 -6.88 4.62
CA MET A 16 -7.72 -8.25 5.04
C MET A 16 -7.28 -9.15 3.89
N LEU A 17 -7.63 -8.81 2.65
CA LEU A 17 -7.21 -9.57 1.48
C LEU A 17 -5.68 -9.62 1.37
N LEU A 18 -4.99 -8.60 1.88
CA LEU A 18 -3.54 -8.58 1.95
C LEU A 18 -2.96 -9.67 2.86
N LEU A 19 -3.75 -10.14 3.83
CA LEU A 19 -3.32 -11.18 4.77
C LEU A 19 -3.59 -12.60 4.26
N VAL A 20 -4.28 -12.74 3.12
CA VAL A 20 -4.60 -14.04 2.50
C VAL A 20 -3.52 -14.41 1.49
N PRO A 21 -2.68 -15.44 1.74
CA PRO A 21 -1.55 -15.78 0.86
C PRO A 21 -1.95 -16.11 -0.58
N SER A 22 -3.09 -16.74 -0.79
CA SER A 22 -3.55 -17.12 -2.13
C SER A 22 -3.81 -15.92 -3.03
N LEU A 23 -4.19 -14.76 -2.45
CA LEU A 23 -4.45 -13.54 -3.20
C LEU A 23 -3.17 -12.81 -3.59
N TRP A 24 -2.05 -13.14 -2.99
CA TRP A 24 -0.75 -12.55 -3.33
C TRP A 24 -0.34 -12.80 -4.77
N LEU A 25 -0.84 -13.89 -5.38
CA LEU A 25 -0.61 -14.16 -6.80
C LEU A 25 -1.17 -13.08 -7.72
N ILE A 26 -2.17 -12.33 -7.24
CA ILE A 26 -2.77 -11.19 -7.97
C ILE A 26 -2.21 -9.87 -7.44
N ILE A 27 -2.07 -9.75 -6.13
CA ILE A 27 -1.65 -8.52 -5.46
C ILE A 27 -0.20 -8.16 -5.81
N LEU A 28 0.72 -9.13 -5.76
CA LEU A 28 2.13 -8.87 -6.02
C LEU A 28 2.39 -8.38 -7.45
N PRO A 29 1.90 -9.05 -8.51
CA PRO A 29 2.06 -8.52 -9.87
C PRO A 29 1.37 -7.18 -10.07
N GLY A 30 0.18 -6.99 -9.48
CA GLY A 30 -0.56 -5.73 -9.54
C GLY A 30 0.21 -4.57 -8.95
N ASN A 31 0.73 -4.74 -7.75
CA ASN A 31 1.54 -3.72 -7.09
C ASN A 31 2.83 -3.44 -7.84
N PHE A 32 3.48 -4.47 -8.38
CA PHE A 32 4.69 -4.32 -9.19
C PHE A 32 4.42 -3.46 -10.43
N VAL A 33 3.31 -3.69 -11.13
CA VAL A 33 2.91 -2.91 -12.30
C VAL A 33 2.64 -1.45 -11.92
N ILE A 34 1.91 -1.23 -10.83
CA ILE A 34 1.60 0.12 -10.35
C ILE A 34 2.88 0.86 -9.97
N ASP A 35 3.75 0.25 -9.18
CA ASP A 35 5.03 0.84 -8.76
C ASP A 35 5.92 1.15 -9.96
N SER A 36 5.95 0.27 -10.96
CA SER A 36 6.68 0.49 -12.20
C SER A 36 6.15 1.70 -12.97
N LEU A 37 4.84 1.81 -13.12
CA LEU A 37 4.19 2.94 -13.81
C LEU A 37 4.45 4.25 -13.06
N VAL A 38 4.34 4.25 -11.75
CA VAL A 38 4.61 5.44 -10.93
C VAL A 38 6.08 5.85 -11.04
N LEU A 39 7.00 4.91 -10.98
CA LEU A 39 8.44 5.18 -11.12
C LEU A 39 8.76 5.74 -12.49
N LEU A 40 8.23 5.15 -13.56
CA LEU A 40 8.44 5.64 -14.94
C LEU A 40 7.86 7.04 -15.12
N ALA A 41 6.65 7.28 -14.62
CA ALA A 41 6.02 8.60 -14.68
C ALA A 41 6.81 9.64 -13.88
N ALA A 42 7.25 9.31 -12.67
CA ALA A 42 8.05 10.20 -11.84
C ALA A 42 9.39 10.53 -12.48
N MET A 43 10.07 9.56 -13.07
CA MET A 43 11.32 9.79 -13.80
C MET A 43 11.11 10.72 -15.00
N ALA A 44 9.99 10.59 -15.69
CA ALA A 44 9.66 11.48 -16.81
C ALA A 44 9.37 12.91 -16.33
N ILE A 45 8.60 13.06 -15.25
CA ILE A 45 8.22 14.36 -14.69
C ILE A 45 9.44 15.08 -14.11
N TYR A 46 10.29 14.39 -13.38
CA TYR A 46 11.47 14.94 -12.73
C TYR A 46 12.71 14.95 -13.62
N LYS A 47 12.57 14.55 -14.90
CA LYS A 47 13.62 14.59 -15.92
C LYS A 47 14.89 13.82 -15.54
N VAL A 48 14.70 12.58 -15.03
CA VAL A 48 15.82 11.69 -14.75
C VAL A 48 16.46 11.24 -16.06
N VAL A 49 17.79 11.40 -16.18
CA VAL A 49 18.53 11.13 -17.41
C VAL A 49 18.73 9.64 -17.65
N GLU A 50 19.12 8.89 -16.63
CA GLU A 50 19.46 7.47 -16.74
C GLU A 50 18.27 6.59 -16.31
N ARG A 51 17.17 6.61 -17.05
CA ARG A 51 15.91 5.96 -16.67
C ARG A 51 16.04 4.44 -16.51
N LYS A 52 16.75 3.74 -17.42
CA LYS A 52 16.95 2.29 -17.35
C LYS A 52 17.70 1.88 -16.08
N ARG A 53 18.76 2.61 -15.74
CA ARG A 53 19.55 2.35 -14.54
C ARG A 53 18.73 2.60 -13.28
N TRP A 54 17.99 3.70 -13.23
CA TRP A 54 17.10 4.03 -12.12
C TRP A 54 16.03 2.98 -11.92
N TYR A 55 15.38 2.55 -13.00
CA TYR A 55 14.36 1.53 -12.95
C TYR A 55 14.92 0.22 -12.37
N LYS A 56 16.02 -0.28 -12.92
CA LYS A 56 16.64 -1.52 -12.46
C LYS A 56 17.13 -1.45 -11.02
N GLN A 57 17.61 -0.29 -10.60
CA GLN A 57 18.18 -0.09 -9.28
C GLN A 57 17.12 0.06 -8.20
N TYR A 58 16.01 0.72 -8.49
CA TYR A 58 15.05 1.16 -7.48
C TYR A 58 13.73 0.41 -7.48
N ILE A 59 13.35 -0.27 -8.58
CA ILE A 59 12.05 -0.94 -8.66
C ILE A 59 11.87 -2.02 -7.58
N VAL A 60 12.90 -2.81 -7.33
CA VAL A 60 12.82 -3.89 -6.34
C VAL A 60 12.67 -3.36 -4.91
N PRO A 61 13.51 -2.42 -4.44
CA PRO A 61 13.29 -1.80 -3.13
C PRO A 61 11.93 -1.13 -2.99
N ILE A 62 11.50 -0.36 -4.00
CA ILE A 62 10.21 0.32 -3.99
C ILE A 62 9.07 -0.69 -3.82
N PHE A 63 9.09 -1.75 -4.60
CA PHE A 63 8.08 -2.81 -4.55
C PHE A 63 8.07 -3.50 -3.17
N CYS A 64 9.24 -3.90 -2.66
CA CYS A 64 9.35 -4.55 -1.37
C CYS A 64 8.86 -3.65 -0.22
N PHE A 65 9.23 -2.38 -0.23
CA PHE A 65 8.81 -1.43 0.80
C PHE A 65 7.35 -1.06 0.67
N GLY A 66 6.81 -1.03 -0.54
CA GLY A 66 5.38 -0.85 -0.78
C GLY A 66 4.57 -1.96 -0.12
N ILE A 67 4.92 -3.21 -0.38
CA ILE A 67 4.27 -4.37 0.23
C ILE A 67 4.43 -4.36 1.75
N LEU A 68 5.63 -4.07 2.25
CA LEU A 68 5.87 -3.99 3.69
C LEU A 68 5.02 -2.91 4.35
N SER A 69 4.89 -1.76 3.71
CA SER A 69 4.08 -0.66 4.22
C SER A 69 2.59 -1.00 4.25
N ASP A 70 2.11 -1.69 3.22
CA ASP A 70 0.73 -2.17 3.18
C ASP A 70 0.47 -3.20 4.29
N LEU A 71 1.44 -4.08 4.55
CA LEU A 71 1.35 -5.03 5.67
C LEU A 71 1.36 -4.32 7.03
N ILE A 72 2.12 -3.25 7.18
CA ILE A 72 2.11 -2.43 8.40
C ILE A 72 0.73 -1.79 8.60
N GLY A 73 0.14 -1.22 7.55
CA GLY A 73 -1.20 -0.65 7.60
C GLY A 73 -2.25 -1.69 7.94
N SER A 74 -2.19 -2.87 7.30
CA SER A 74 -3.10 -3.98 7.57
C SER A 74 -2.92 -4.53 8.99
N GLY A 75 -1.67 -4.60 9.48
CA GLY A 75 -1.37 -5.00 10.85
C GLY A 75 -1.97 -4.04 11.88
N TYR A 76 -1.93 -2.74 11.61
CA TYR A 76 -2.59 -1.74 12.44
C TYR A 76 -4.11 -1.99 12.49
N MET A 77 -4.74 -2.20 11.34
CA MET A 77 -6.18 -2.49 11.26
C MET A 77 -6.54 -3.75 12.07
N LEU A 78 -5.75 -4.80 11.90
CA LEU A 78 -5.95 -6.05 12.62
C LEU A 78 -5.82 -5.87 14.14
N LEU A 79 -4.82 -5.11 14.57
CA LEU A 79 -4.60 -4.80 15.98
C LEU A 79 -5.79 -4.04 16.57
N MET A 80 -6.29 -3.04 15.86
CA MET A 80 -7.42 -2.24 16.33
C MET A 80 -8.70 -3.07 16.38
N MET A 81 -8.93 -3.90 15.38
CA MET A 81 -10.15 -4.71 15.29
C MET A 81 -10.18 -5.85 16.32
N ILE A 82 -9.09 -6.59 16.46
CA ILE A 82 -9.03 -7.77 17.32
C ILE A 82 -8.53 -7.43 18.73
N GLY A 83 -7.45 -6.65 18.81
CA GLY A 83 -6.79 -6.37 20.08
C GLY A 83 -7.54 -5.39 20.96
N LEU A 84 -8.14 -4.36 20.38
CA LEU A 84 -8.86 -3.30 21.12
C LEU A 84 -10.37 -3.36 20.89
N ASP A 85 -10.84 -4.32 20.11
CA ASP A 85 -12.28 -4.51 19.80
C ASP A 85 -12.91 -3.21 19.26
N VAL A 86 -12.17 -2.48 18.44
CA VAL A 86 -12.60 -1.23 17.83
C VAL A 86 -13.05 -1.50 16.40
N GLY A 87 -14.31 -1.22 16.12
CA GLY A 87 -14.90 -1.46 14.81
C GLY A 87 -15.37 -2.89 14.61
N ARG A 88 -16.56 -3.05 14.04
CA ARG A 88 -17.15 -4.38 13.82
C ARG A 88 -16.69 -5.02 12.52
N MET A 89 -16.53 -4.21 11.48
CA MET A 89 -16.22 -4.70 10.14
C MET A 89 -14.81 -4.35 9.67
N GLY A 90 -14.10 -3.49 10.41
CA GLY A 90 -12.75 -3.09 10.08
C GLY A 90 -12.64 -2.22 8.82
N ASP A 91 -13.74 -1.73 8.28
CA ASP A 91 -13.76 -0.85 7.11
C ASP A 91 -14.33 0.54 7.42
N GLU A 92 -14.47 0.89 8.68
CA GLU A 92 -14.89 2.22 9.11
C GLU A 92 -13.79 3.25 8.80
N TRP A 93 -14.20 4.39 8.26
CA TRP A 93 -13.28 5.45 7.82
C TRP A 93 -12.34 5.95 8.93
N TYR A 94 -12.81 6.00 10.18
CA TYR A 94 -12.01 6.45 11.30
C TYR A 94 -10.91 5.44 11.70
N LEU A 95 -10.96 4.23 11.18
CA LEU A 95 -9.89 3.22 11.31
C LEU A 95 -9.03 3.15 10.06
N THR A 96 -9.66 3.19 8.88
CA THR A 96 -8.97 3.03 7.60
C THR A 96 -8.11 4.23 7.25
N VAL A 97 -8.56 5.46 7.54
CA VAL A 97 -7.78 6.67 7.26
C VAL A 97 -6.46 6.68 8.04
N PRO A 98 -6.44 6.43 9.37
CA PRO A 98 -5.16 6.30 10.07
C PRO A 98 -4.26 5.18 9.53
N ALA A 99 -4.82 4.05 9.14
CA ALA A 99 -4.05 2.95 8.54
C ALA A 99 -3.37 3.38 7.23
N ILE A 100 -4.08 4.11 6.37
CA ILE A 100 -3.54 4.66 5.13
C ILE A 100 -2.41 5.65 5.43
N LEU A 101 -2.60 6.52 6.41
CA LEU A 101 -1.58 7.50 6.81
C LEU A 101 -0.33 6.82 7.37
N ILE A 102 -0.50 5.76 8.16
CA ILE A 102 0.62 4.96 8.68
C ILE A 102 1.37 4.28 7.53
N ALA A 103 0.67 3.66 6.60
CA ALA A 103 1.27 3.02 5.44
C ALA A 103 1.98 4.06 4.55
N ALA A 104 1.35 5.20 4.30
CA ALA A 104 1.97 6.28 3.52
C ALA A 104 3.23 6.82 4.18
N ALA A 105 3.21 7.02 5.51
CA ALA A 105 4.39 7.43 6.25
C ALA A 105 5.51 6.39 6.15
N ALA A 106 5.18 5.10 6.24
CA ALA A 106 6.15 4.01 6.08
C ALA A 106 6.74 4.00 4.66
N ILE A 107 5.92 4.16 3.62
CA ILE A 107 6.38 4.26 2.23
C ILE A 107 7.35 5.45 2.09
N PHE A 108 6.99 6.61 2.63
CA PHE A 108 7.83 7.80 2.58
C PHE A 108 9.17 7.57 3.28
N LEU A 109 9.14 7.11 4.53
CA LEU A 109 10.34 6.94 5.34
C LEU A 109 11.28 5.89 4.75
N LEU A 110 10.76 4.75 4.34
CA LEU A 110 11.57 3.66 3.77
C LEU A 110 12.20 4.09 2.44
N ASN A 111 11.44 4.75 1.57
CA ASN A 111 11.99 5.21 0.30
C ASN A 111 12.96 6.38 0.49
N TYR A 112 12.64 7.33 1.37
CA TYR A 112 13.51 8.47 1.62
C TYR A 112 14.85 8.09 2.24
N PHE A 113 14.83 7.24 3.27
CA PHE A 113 16.03 6.91 4.04
C PHE A 113 16.80 5.70 3.50
N VAL A 114 16.15 4.81 2.77
CA VAL A 114 16.79 3.56 2.30
C VAL A 114 16.89 3.52 0.79
N THR A 115 15.78 3.60 0.07
CA THR A 115 15.76 3.44 -1.39
C THR A 115 16.58 4.52 -2.10
N PHE A 116 16.27 5.78 -1.84
CA PHE A 116 16.85 6.93 -2.53
C PHE A 116 17.95 7.62 -1.72
N ARG A 117 18.53 6.98 -0.74
CA ARG A 117 19.50 7.61 0.17
C ARG A 117 20.74 8.16 -0.53
N ARG A 118 21.10 7.61 -1.69
CA ARG A 118 22.28 8.02 -2.47
C ARG A 118 22.00 9.19 -3.40
N GLU A 119 20.74 9.58 -3.53
CA GLU A 119 20.33 10.65 -4.41
C GLU A 119 20.37 12.01 -3.70
N GLU A 120 20.36 13.10 -4.47
CA GLU A 120 20.26 14.45 -3.92
C GLU A 120 18.98 14.64 -3.12
N LYS A 121 19.03 15.45 -2.07
CA LYS A 121 17.90 15.69 -1.17
C LYS A 121 16.63 16.11 -1.89
N ALA A 122 16.74 16.96 -2.92
CA ALA A 122 15.58 17.46 -3.66
C ALA A 122 14.85 16.34 -4.40
N ILE A 123 15.57 15.54 -5.18
CA ILE A 123 14.99 14.42 -5.94
C ILE A 123 14.53 13.30 -5.00
N ARG A 124 15.29 13.04 -3.94
CA ARG A 124 14.95 12.05 -2.93
C ARG A 124 13.63 12.37 -2.26
N LEU A 125 13.43 13.62 -1.86
CA LEU A 125 12.18 14.09 -1.26
C LEU A 125 11.02 13.98 -2.24
N LYS A 126 11.19 14.44 -3.47
CA LYS A 126 10.16 14.38 -4.50
C LYS A 126 9.71 12.97 -4.82
N MET A 127 10.67 12.06 -4.99
CA MET A 127 10.37 10.64 -5.25
C MET A 127 9.67 9.97 -4.08
N ALA A 128 10.19 10.15 -2.87
CA ALA A 128 9.59 9.57 -1.67
C ALA A 128 8.16 10.08 -1.43
N LEU A 129 7.93 11.38 -1.61
CA LEU A 129 6.58 11.96 -1.51
C LEU A 129 5.65 11.44 -2.60
N THR A 130 6.14 11.33 -3.84
CA THR A 130 5.34 10.82 -4.96
C THR A 130 4.84 9.40 -4.65
N PHE A 131 5.72 8.52 -4.21
CA PHE A 131 5.33 7.16 -3.85
C PHE A 131 4.39 7.13 -2.64
N ALA A 132 4.66 7.91 -1.61
CA ALA A 132 3.80 7.96 -0.43
C ALA A 132 2.37 8.42 -0.75
N ILE A 133 2.23 9.40 -1.66
CA ILE A 133 0.92 9.95 -2.02
C ILE A 133 0.20 9.07 -3.04
N VAL A 134 0.91 8.61 -4.08
CA VAL A 134 0.29 7.90 -5.21
C VAL A 134 0.06 6.42 -4.90
N THR A 135 0.98 5.77 -4.20
CA THR A 135 0.90 4.33 -3.93
C THR A 135 0.38 3.98 -2.53
N ALA A 136 -0.07 4.96 -1.76
CA ALA A 136 -0.74 4.67 -0.49
C ALA A 136 -1.92 3.71 -0.70
N PRO A 137 -2.23 2.84 0.28
CA PRO A 137 -3.25 1.81 0.09
C PRO A 137 -4.68 2.38 0.17
N TYR A 138 -5.06 3.21 -0.80
CA TYR A 138 -6.40 3.81 -0.89
C TYR A 138 -7.51 2.76 -1.02
N THR A 139 -7.15 1.55 -1.44
CA THR A 139 -8.06 0.41 -1.48
C THR A 139 -8.65 0.08 -0.10
N PHE A 140 -8.00 0.49 0.98
CA PHE A 140 -8.56 0.35 2.33
C PHE A 140 -9.85 1.14 2.53
N LEU A 141 -10.08 2.18 1.74
CA LEU A 141 -11.31 2.98 1.78
C LEU A 141 -12.48 2.30 1.06
N ILE A 142 -12.23 1.25 0.26
CA ILE A 142 -13.27 0.53 -0.45
C ILE A 142 -14.05 -0.32 0.57
N PRO A 143 -15.37 -0.05 0.76
CA PRO A 143 -16.16 -0.84 1.69
C PRO A 143 -16.30 -2.28 1.22
N SER A 144 -16.28 -3.21 2.16
CA SER A 144 -16.43 -4.63 1.87
C SER A 144 -17.74 -4.95 1.14
N SER A 145 -18.77 -4.15 1.37
CA SER A 145 -20.06 -4.27 0.68
C SER A 145 -19.94 -4.11 -0.84
N TRP A 146 -18.98 -3.34 -1.33
CA TRP A 146 -18.75 -3.16 -2.76
C TRP A 146 -18.19 -4.41 -3.41
N LEU A 147 -17.37 -5.14 -2.68
CA LEU A 147 -16.69 -6.34 -3.18
C LEU A 147 -17.60 -7.56 -3.17
N TYR A 148 -18.45 -7.65 -2.16
CA TYR A 148 -19.29 -8.84 -1.92
C TYR A 148 -20.79 -8.59 -2.16
N GLY A 149 -21.09 -7.38 -2.53
CA GLY A 149 -22.38 -6.81 -2.90
C GLY A 149 -23.55 -7.39 -2.78
#